data_0d0b498811d014712db3440175caafb7
#
_entry.id   0d0b498811d014712db3440175caafb7
#
_cell.length_a   1.000
_cell.length_b   1.000
_cell.length_c   1.000
_cell.angle_alpha   90.00
_cell.angle_beta   90.00
_cell.angle_gamma   90.00
#
_symmetry.space_group_name_H-M   'P 1'
#
loop_
_entity.id
_entity.type
_entity.pdbx_description
1 polymer ?
#
loop_
_entity_poly.entity_id
_entity_poly.type
_entity_poly.pdbx_seq_one_letter_code
_entity_poly.pdbx_strand_id
1 'polypeptide(L)'
;MDLWTQDEFGESHGGYAGAVLADGSEPKPVYLDFGSSAASIVETREWWAYDGRLSRPLAAGFRAACMCGWRGTPYPVDRAGMSYDELSEVDVLAAYEDWGEHIDAVERRAIPVPDDLSDAIDRLHLRLAGLADQAPVAALRAIGDLERLTHAVAREAAYSIKDDEPDWETVGVALGLDAERARRLTSHYLWRT
;
A
#
# COMPACT_ATOMS: atom_id res chain seq x y z
N MET A 1 2.24 4.25 -10.22
CA MET A 1 1.04 4.56 -9.39
C MET A 1 1.56 5.24 -8.15
N ASP A 2 1.16 6.47 -7.92
CA ASP A 2 1.51 7.19 -6.69
C ASP A 2 0.44 6.85 -5.65
N LEU A 3 0.78 5.92 -4.74
CA LEU A 3 -0.11 5.52 -3.66
C LEU A 3 -0.09 6.58 -2.55
N TRP A 4 -1.25 6.85 -1.97
CA TRP A 4 -1.33 7.49 -0.67
C TRP A 4 -0.77 6.52 0.36
N THR A 5 0.22 6.91 1.13
CA THR A 5 0.88 6.05 2.10
C THR A 5 0.94 6.70 3.46
N GLN A 6 0.89 5.88 4.50
CA GLN A 6 1.27 6.23 5.85
C GLN A 6 2.46 5.38 6.27
N ASP A 7 3.41 5.97 6.97
CA ASP A 7 4.69 5.33 7.31
C ASP A 7 4.52 4.04 8.10
N GLU A 8 3.51 3.97 8.97
CA GLU A 8 3.25 2.82 9.84
C GLU A 8 2.85 1.55 9.07
N PHE A 9 2.04 1.70 8.01
CA PHE A 9 1.51 0.55 7.26
C PHE A 9 2.12 0.38 5.86
N GLY A 10 2.85 1.39 5.40
CA GLY A 10 3.52 1.39 4.10
C GLY A 10 2.58 1.02 2.94
N GLU A 11 3.09 0.28 1.97
CA GLU A 11 2.33 -0.12 0.78
C GLU A 11 1.19 -1.12 1.05
N SER A 12 1.18 -1.80 2.21
CA SER A 12 0.12 -2.76 2.55
C SER A 12 -1.25 -2.11 2.66
N HIS A 13 -1.28 -0.83 3.06
CA HIS A 13 -2.46 0.02 3.09
C HIS A 13 -2.38 1.20 2.12
N GLY A 14 -1.55 1.11 1.10
CA GLY A 14 -1.50 2.14 0.06
C GLY A 14 -2.88 2.43 -0.52
N GLY A 15 -3.28 3.70 -0.50
CA GLY A 15 -4.55 4.18 -1.02
C GLY A 15 -4.42 4.74 -2.44
N TYR A 16 -5.52 4.75 -3.18
CA TYR A 16 -5.64 5.39 -4.48
C TYR A 16 -7.09 5.69 -4.83
N ALA A 17 -7.32 6.61 -5.75
CA ALA A 17 -8.64 6.85 -6.32
C ALA A 17 -8.95 5.79 -7.37
N GLY A 18 -9.62 4.71 -6.97
CA GLY A 18 -9.97 3.57 -7.82
C GLY A 18 -11.18 3.85 -8.71
N ALA A 19 -11.20 3.29 -9.92
CA ALA A 19 -12.31 3.46 -10.87
C ALA A 19 -13.58 2.74 -10.43
N VAL A 20 -14.72 3.39 -10.65
CA VAL A 20 -16.07 2.82 -10.46
C VAL A 20 -16.81 2.90 -11.80
N LEU A 21 -17.32 1.76 -12.28
CA LEU A 21 -18.14 1.70 -13.50
C LEU A 21 -19.59 2.10 -13.22
N ALA A 22 -20.39 2.30 -14.28
CA ALA A 22 -21.78 2.72 -14.16
C ALA A 22 -22.68 1.71 -13.41
N ASP A 23 -22.29 0.44 -13.37
CA ASP A 23 -22.96 -0.62 -12.59
C ASP A 23 -22.44 -0.73 -11.14
N GLY A 24 -21.51 0.15 -10.73
CA GLY A 24 -20.87 0.15 -9.42
C GLY A 24 -19.70 -0.82 -9.26
N SER A 25 -19.40 -1.62 -10.29
CA SER A 25 -18.28 -2.58 -10.25
C SER A 25 -16.92 -1.90 -10.44
N GLU A 26 -15.86 -2.61 -10.05
CA GLU A 26 -14.48 -2.21 -10.33
C GLU A 26 -13.97 -2.88 -11.60
N PRO A 27 -13.37 -2.12 -12.53
CA PRO A 27 -12.76 -2.70 -13.70
C PRO A 27 -11.46 -3.43 -13.35
N LYS A 28 -11.03 -4.32 -14.27
CA LYS A 28 -9.67 -4.91 -14.20
C LYS A 28 -8.62 -3.82 -14.39
N PRO A 29 -7.40 -4.01 -13.83
CA PRO A 29 -6.29 -3.10 -14.08
C PRO A 29 -6.04 -2.86 -15.56
N VAL A 30 -5.60 -1.66 -15.91
CA VAL A 30 -5.17 -1.30 -17.26
C VAL A 30 -3.67 -1.06 -17.28
N TYR A 31 -3.08 -1.27 -18.46
CA TYR A 31 -1.66 -1.06 -18.70
C TYR A 31 -1.50 0.18 -19.57
N LEU A 32 -0.71 1.13 -19.09
CA LEU A 32 -0.37 2.36 -19.79
C LEU A 32 1.06 2.25 -20.29
N ASP A 33 1.26 2.52 -21.59
CA ASP A 33 2.57 2.56 -22.21
C ASP A 33 3.00 4.02 -22.35
N PHE A 34 4.03 4.43 -21.63
CA PHE A 34 4.58 5.79 -21.65
C PHE A 34 5.86 5.91 -22.49
N GLY A 35 6.29 4.86 -23.19
CA GLY A 35 7.53 4.93 -23.93
C GLY A 35 7.88 3.70 -24.76
N SER A 36 9.12 3.70 -25.29
CA SER A 36 9.60 2.70 -26.25
C SER A 36 10.30 1.47 -25.63
N SER A 37 10.19 1.26 -24.31
CA SER A 37 10.76 0.10 -23.62
C SER A 37 9.72 -0.65 -22.81
N ALA A 38 9.90 -1.95 -22.58
CA ALA A 38 9.02 -2.75 -21.74
C ALA A 38 8.93 -2.24 -20.28
N ALA A 39 9.94 -1.51 -19.82
CA ALA A 39 9.95 -0.86 -18.50
C ALA A 39 9.03 0.37 -18.43
N SER A 40 8.50 0.83 -19.55
CA SER A 40 7.57 1.98 -19.64
C SER A 40 6.10 1.59 -19.52
N ILE A 41 5.80 0.29 -19.37
CA ILE A 41 4.44 -0.21 -19.18
C ILE A 41 4.12 -0.20 -17.69
N VAL A 42 3.15 0.62 -17.30
CA VAL A 42 2.70 0.77 -15.91
C VAL A 42 1.29 0.20 -15.77
N GLU A 43 1.12 -0.74 -14.84
CA GLU A 43 -0.21 -1.20 -14.42
C GLU A 43 -0.83 -0.14 -13.50
N THR A 44 -2.09 0.24 -13.78
CA THR A 44 -2.81 1.17 -12.92
C THR A 44 -4.27 0.76 -12.73
N ARG A 45 -4.85 1.19 -11.61
CA ARG A 45 -6.26 1.06 -11.24
C ARG A 45 -6.88 2.44 -10.96
N GLU A 46 -6.12 3.50 -11.17
CA GLU A 46 -6.58 4.86 -10.94
C GLU A 46 -7.69 5.23 -11.94
N TRP A 47 -8.71 5.88 -11.44
CA TRP A 47 -9.96 6.13 -12.14
C TRP A 47 -9.79 6.92 -13.45
N TRP A 48 -8.86 7.87 -13.52
CA TRP A 48 -8.61 8.70 -14.70
C TRP A 48 -8.15 7.87 -15.92
N ALA A 49 -7.49 6.73 -15.68
CA ALA A 49 -7.01 5.84 -16.73
C ALA A 49 -8.13 5.11 -17.49
N TYR A 50 -9.35 5.11 -16.97
CA TYR A 50 -10.52 4.43 -17.56
C TYR A 50 -11.38 5.42 -18.36
N ASP A 51 -10.85 5.87 -19.48
CA ASP A 51 -11.39 6.93 -20.34
C ASP A 51 -12.32 6.43 -21.47
N GLY A 52 -12.58 5.14 -21.55
CA GLY A 52 -13.39 4.53 -22.62
C GLY A 52 -12.64 4.36 -23.94
N ARG A 53 -11.32 4.67 -24.01
CA ARG A 53 -10.51 4.55 -25.23
C ARG A 53 -9.70 3.25 -25.24
N LEU A 54 -9.28 2.80 -26.40
CA LEU A 54 -8.42 1.61 -26.57
C LEU A 54 -8.95 0.37 -25.84
N SER A 55 -10.27 0.13 -25.93
CA SER A 55 -10.98 -0.96 -25.24
C SER A 55 -10.96 -0.89 -23.71
N ARG A 56 -10.54 0.19 -23.13
CA ARG A 56 -10.69 0.43 -21.69
C ARG A 56 -12.12 0.80 -21.37
N PRO A 57 -12.71 0.30 -20.26
CA PRO A 57 -14.04 0.74 -19.86
C PRO A 57 -14.05 2.22 -19.49
N LEU A 58 -15.23 2.84 -19.54
CA LEU A 58 -15.40 4.22 -19.08
C LEU A 58 -15.78 4.22 -17.60
N ALA A 59 -14.98 4.85 -16.75
CA ALA A 59 -15.34 5.07 -15.35
C ALA A 59 -16.50 6.06 -15.24
N ALA A 60 -17.49 5.76 -14.42
CA ALA A 60 -18.56 6.68 -14.05
C ALA A 60 -18.21 7.56 -12.84
N GLY A 61 -17.12 7.25 -12.18
CA GLY A 61 -16.62 7.97 -11.02
C GLY A 61 -15.44 7.26 -10.38
N PHE A 62 -15.13 7.67 -9.16
CA PHE A 62 -14.04 7.08 -8.37
C PHE A 62 -14.50 6.79 -6.94
N ARG A 63 -13.71 6.02 -6.22
CA ARG A 63 -13.79 5.82 -4.76
C ARG A 63 -12.40 5.66 -4.18
N ALA A 64 -12.26 5.89 -2.90
CA ALA A 64 -11.07 5.45 -2.20
C ALA A 64 -10.94 3.92 -2.30
N ALA A 65 -9.79 3.45 -2.68
CA ALA A 65 -9.44 2.04 -2.72
C ALA A 65 -8.13 1.83 -1.96
N CYS A 66 -8.08 0.81 -1.12
CA CYS A 66 -6.89 0.46 -0.37
C CYS A 66 -6.32 -0.87 -0.87
N MET A 67 -5.00 -1.02 -0.84
CA MET A 67 -4.31 -2.25 -1.21
C MET A 67 -4.69 -3.44 -0.31
N CYS A 68 -5.21 -3.18 0.91
CA CYS A 68 -5.76 -4.21 1.79
C CYS A 68 -7.09 -4.83 1.29
N GLY A 69 -7.70 -4.25 0.26
CA GLY A 69 -9.00 -4.66 -0.27
C GLY A 69 -10.17 -3.79 0.17
N TRP A 70 -9.99 -2.88 1.15
CA TRP A 70 -11.04 -1.95 1.56
C TRP A 70 -11.43 -0.98 0.44
N ARG A 71 -12.70 -0.58 0.45
CA ARG A 71 -13.30 0.32 -0.53
C ARG A 71 -14.20 1.34 0.17
N GLY A 72 -13.97 2.62 -0.12
CA GLY A 72 -14.76 3.76 0.36
C GLY A 72 -16.02 4.02 -0.46
N THR A 73 -16.65 5.13 -0.17
CA THR A 73 -17.86 5.62 -0.84
C THR A 73 -17.57 5.97 -2.30
N PRO A 74 -18.43 5.58 -3.27
CA PRO A 74 -18.28 6.00 -4.66
C PRO A 74 -18.68 7.45 -4.87
N TYR A 75 -17.84 8.21 -5.57
CA TYR A 75 -18.06 9.59 -5.99
C TYR A 75 -18.30 9.64 -7.50
N PRO A 76 -19.51 9.99 -7.97
CA PRO A 76 -19.79 10.10 -9.39
C PRO A 76 -19.09 11.32 -10.00
N VAL A 77 -18.63 11.19 -11.23
CA VAL A 77 -18.01 12.29 -12.00
C VAL A 77 -18.72 12.44 -13.34
N ASP A 78 -19.22 13.63 -13.61
CA ASP A 78 -19.70 13.97 -14.95
C ASP A 78 -18.50 14.26 -15.85
N ARG A 79 -18.22 13.33 -16.75
CA ARG A 79 -17.06 13.39 -17.68
C ARG A 79 -17.42 14.01 -19.03
N ALA A 80 -18.66 14.48 -19.23
CA ALA A 80 -19.12 14.99 -20.50
C ALA A 80 -18.28 16.21 -20.95
N GLY A 81 -17.52 16.04 -22.00
CA GLY A 81 -16.67 17.08 -22.58
C GLY A 81 -15.32 17.30 -21.93
N MET A 82 -14.95 16.54 -20.91
CA MET A 82 -13.64 16.64 -20.27
C MET A 82 -12.52 16.03 -21.14
N SER A 83 -11.42 16.76 -21.25
CA SER A 83 -10.17 16.27 -21.82
C SER A 83 -9.43 15.34 -20.84
N TYR A 84 -8.39 14.65 -21.33
CA TYR A 84 -7.54 13.80 -20.47
C TYR A 84 -6.86 14.62 -19.35
N ASP A 85 -6.39 15.83 -19.67
CA ASP A 85 -5.71 16.69 -18.70
C ASP A 85 -6.69 17.15 -17.60
N GLU A 86 -7.92 17.53 -17.96
CA GLU A 86 -8.96 17.91 -17.00
C GLU A 86 -9.37 16.75 -16.09
N LEU A 87 -9.33 15.50 -16.58
CA LEU A 87 -9.61 14.31 -15.76
C LEU A 87 -8.55 14.06 -14.70
N SER A 88 -7.28 14.36 -15.01
CA SER A 88 -6.18 14.20 -14.04
C SER A 88 -6.17 15.30 -12.96
N GLU A 89 -6.84 16.42 -13.23
CA GLU A 89 -6.98 17.56 -12.30
C GLU A 89 -8.25 17.49 -11.43
N VAL A 90 -9.10 16.47 -11.63
CA VAL A 90 -10.28 16.31 -10.79
C VAL A 90 -9.86 16.09 -9.33
N ASP A 91 -10.46 16.88 -8.45
CA ASP A 91 -10.22 16.79 -7.01
C ASP A 91 -10.72 15.46 -6.45
N VAL A 92 -9.82 14.69 -5.89
CA VAL A 92 -10.07 13.40 -5.24
C VAL A 92 -9.96 13.47 -3.71
N LEU A 93 -9.95 14.69 -3.14
CA LEU A 93 -9.76 14.93 -1.72
C LEU A 93 -10.76 14.14 -0.86
N ALA A 94 -12.03 14.09 -1.26
CA ALA A 94 -13.04 13.34 -0.51
C ALA A 94 -12.71 11.83 -0.44
N ALA A 95 -12.16 11.25 -1.51
CA ALA A 95 -11.69 9.87 -1.47
C ALA A 95 -10.42 9.71 -0.62
N TYR A 96 -9.54 10.71 -0.62
CA TYR A 96 -8.36 10.70 0.25
C TYR A 96 -8.77 10.77 1.73
N GLU A 97 -9.77 11.58 2.08
CA GLU A 97 -10.33 11.67 3.44
C GLU A 97 -10.96 10.34 3.87
N ASP A 98 -11.79 9.70 3.01
CA ASP A 98 -12.34 8.35 3.25
C ASP A 98 -11.23 7.32 3.55
N TRP A 99 -10.14 7.38 2.78
CA TRP A 99 -8.99 6.51 3.00
C TRP A 99 -8.29 6.82 4.33
N GLY A 100 -8.14 8.08 4.70
CA GLY A 100 -7.60 8.49 6.00
C GLY A 100 -8.41 7.92 7.17
N GLU A 101 -9.75 8.03 7.12
CA GLU A 101 -10.63 7.44 8.13
C GLU A 101 -10.49 5.90 8.21
N HIS A 102 -10.28 5.25 7.07
CA HIS A 102 -10.00 3.82 7.04
C HIS A 102 -8.66 3.49 7.74
N ILE A 103 -7.60 4.26 7.48
CA ILE A 103 -6.30 4.07 8.14
C ILE A 103 -6.41 4.27 9.65
N ASP A 104 -7.08 5.31 10.11
CA ASP A 104 -7.34 5.53 11.54
C ASP A 104 -8.09 4.35 12.17
N ALA A 105 -9.00 3.72 11.43
CA ALA A 105 -9.71 2.55 11.91
C ALA A 105 -8.83 1.30 11.96
N VAL A 106 -7.85 1.15 11.06
CA VAL A 106 -6.84 0.08 11.09
C VAL A 106 -5.93 0.28 12.27
N GLU A 107 -5.38 1.47 12.46
CA GLU A 107 -4.48 1.83 13.56
C GLU A 107 -5.10 1.53 14.92
N ARG A 108 -6.34 1.97 15.16
CA ARG A 108 -7.04 1.70 16.43
C ARG A 108 -7.24 0.22 16.75
N ARG A 109 -7.12 -0.68 15.78
CA ARG A 109 -7.30 -2.13 15.94
C ARG A 109 -5.98 -2.89 15.95
N ALA A 110 -4.93 -2.30 15.39
CA ALA A 110 -3.61 -2.91 15.37
C ALA A 110 -2.99 -2.90 16.77
N ILE A 111 -2.07 -3.84 17.03
CA ILE A 111 -1.26 -3.82 18.25
C ILE A 111 -0.21 -2.72 18.07
N PRO A 112 -0.18 -1.70 18.94
CA PRO A 112 0.77 -0.61 18.80
C PRO A 112 2.20 -1.11 19.04
N VAL A 113 3.14 -0.58 18.25
CA VAL A 113 4.57 -0.71 18.53
C VAL A 113 4.89 0.13 19.78
N PRO A 114 5.69 -0.37 20.75
CA PRO A 114 6.09 0.42 21.91
C PRO A 114 6.80 1.72 21.49
N ASP A 115 6.44 2.84 22.15
CA ASP A 115 6.95 4.19 21.80
C ASP A 115 8.48 4.26 21.77
N ASP A 116 9.15 3.63 22.74
CA ASP A 116 10.61 3.61 22.81
C ASP A 116 11.24 2.87 21.62
N LEU A 117 10.57 1.87 21.08
CA LEU A 117 11.02 1.15 19.88
C LEU A 117 10.75 1.96 18.62
N SER A 118 9.60 2.63 18.51
CA SER A 118 9.31 3.56 17.42
C SER A 118 10.34 4.67 17.34
N ASP A 119 10.62 5.34 18.48
CA ASP A 119 11.68 6.34 18.60
C ASP A 119 13.07 5.83 18.20
N ALA A 120 13.37 4.55 18.49
CA ALA A 120 14.64 3.95 18.12
C ALA A 120 14.74 3.71 16.60
N ILE A 121 13.65 3.29 15.98
CA ILE A 121 13.55 3.10 14.52
C ILE A 121 13.74 4.44 13.80
N ASP A 122 13.08 5.50 14.25
CA ASP A 122 13.21 6.84 13.66
C ASP A 122 14.63 7.38 13.74
N ARG A 123 15.24 7.26 14.92
CA ARG A 123 16.66 7.63 15.10
C ARG A 123 17.60 6.83 14.20
N LEU A 124 17.34 5.54 14.04
CA LEU A 124 18.12 4.67 13.16
C LEU A 124 17.96 5.08 11.70
N HIS A 125 16.73 5.36 11.26
CA HIS A 125 16.44 5.85 9.92
C HIS A 125 17.24 7.12 9.60
N LEU A 126 17.16 8.15 10.46
CA LEU A 126 17.90 9.40 10.28
C LEU A 126 19.41 9.20 10.19
N ARG A 127 19.95 8.29 11.00
CA ARG A 127 21.39 7.98 10.98
C ARG A 127 21.82 7.24 9.72
N LEU A 128 20.99 6.32 9.22
CA LEU A 128 21.27 5.61 7.95
C LEU A 128 21.19 6.54 6.75
N ALA A 129 20.20 7.44 6.72
CA ALA A 129 20.07 8.45 5.66
C ALA A 129 21.33 9.36 5.63
N GLY A 130 21.76 9.89 6.77
CA GLY A 130 22.98 10.69 6.84
C GLY A 130 24.25 9.89 6.49
N LEU A 131 24.30 8.60 6.82
CA LEU A 131 25.42 7.73 6.43
C LEU A 131 25.42 7.44 4.92
N ALA A 132 24.24 7.31 4.30
CA ALA A 132 24.13 7.09 2.87
C ALA A 132 24.71 8.25 2.06
N ASP A 133 24.52 9.50 2.53
CA ASP A 133 25.09 10.68 1.90
C ASP A 133 26.61 10.78 2.05
N GLN A 134 27.15 10.41 3.22
CA GLN A 134 28.56 10.63 3.57
C GLN A 134 29.46 9.43 3.22
N ALA A 135 28.93 8.21 3.36
CA ALA A 135 29.67 6.95 3.18
C ALA A 135 28.74 5.83 2.67
N PRO A 136 28.29 5.86 1.40
CA PRO A 136 27.27 4.95 0.86
C PRO A 136 27.62 3.47 1.00
N VAL A 137 28.90 3.09 0.89
CA VAL A 137 29.35 1.70 1.08
C VAL A 137 29.16 1.24 2.53
N ALA A 138 29.41 2.13 3.50
CA ALA A 138 29.19 1.84 4.92
C ALA A 138 27.68 1.73 5.24
N ALA A 139 26.86 2.57 4.60
CA ALA A 139 25.41 2.48 4.71
C ALA A 139 24.88 1.13 4.20
N LEU A 140 25.31 0.67 3.03
CA LEU A 140 24.92 -0.64 2.49
C LEU A 140 25.35 -1.80 3.40
N ARG A 141 26.53 -1.69 4.02
CA ARG A 141 26.98 -2.69 4.99
C ARG A 141 26.09 -2.71 6.24
N ALA A 142 25.76 -1.53 6.79
CA ALA A 142 24.88 -1.41 7.94
C ALA A 142 23.46 -1.95 7.64
N ILE A 143 22.92 -1.66 6.45
CA ILE A 143 21.63 -2.21 5.98
C ILE A 143 21.69 -3.74 5.95
N GLY A 144 22.72 -4.34 5.38
CA GLY A 144 22.86 -5.81 5.35
C GLY A 144 22.97 -6.45 6.75
N ASP A 145 23.55 -5.76 7.73
CA ASP A 145 23.57 -6.20 9.13
C ASP A 145 22.17 -6.14 9.75
N LEU A 146 21.42 -5.06 9.49
CA LEU A 146 20.04 -4.89 9.94
C LEU A 146 19.09 -5.90 9.31
N GLU A 147 19.19 -6.18 8.03
CA GLU A 147 18.39 -7.19 7.35
C GLU A 147 18.57 -8.57 8.00
N ARG A 148 19.80 -8.95 8.34
CA ARG A 148 20.06 -10.21 9.04
C ARG A 148 19.45 -10.24 10.44
N LEU A 149 19.61 -9.15 11.20
CA LEU A 149 19.05 -9.02 12.54
C LEU A 149 17.52 -9.08 12.52
N THR A 150 16.89 -8.25 11.70
CA THR A 150 15.42 -8.17 11.61
C THR A 150 14.83 -9.48 11.11
N HIS A 151 15.48 -10.14 10.14
CA HIS A 151 15.06 -11.44 9.66
C HIS A 151 15.12 -12.52 10.73
N ALA A 152 16.17 -12.53 11.57
CA ALA A 152 16.30 -13.50 12.67
C ALA A 152 15.16 -13.33 13.70
N VAL A 153 14.89 -12.08 14.11
CA VAL A 153 13.79 -11.77 15.05
C VAL A 153 12.42 -12.07 14.44
N ALA A 154 12.20 -11.68 13.18
CA ALA A 154 10.93 -11.94 12.48
C ALA A 154 10.65 -13.44 12.36
N ARG A 155 11.70 -14.25 12.12
CA ARG A 155 11.57 -15.71 12.06
C ARG A 155 11.19 -16.31 13.42
N GLU A 156 11.78 -15.83 14.50
CA GLU A 156 11.45 -16.26 15.86
C GLU A 156 9.99 -15.92 16.21
N ALA A 157 9.57 -14.68 15.92
CA ALA A 157 8.18 -14.26 16.10
C ALA A 157 7.19 -15.09 15.25
N ALA A 158 7.54 -15.37 13.99
CA ALA A 158 6.72 -16.19 13.12
C ALA A 158 6.58 -17.66 13.62
N TYR A 159 7.62 -18.21 14.21
CA TYR A 159 7.56 -19.53 14.86
C TYR A 159 6.62 -19.51 16.07
N SER A 160 6.73 -18.49 16.93
CA SER A 160 5.87 -18.35 18.11
C SER A 160 4.40 -18.22 17.69
N ILE A 161 4.09 -17.35 16.71
CA ILE A 161 2.73 -17.21 16.20
C ILE A 161 2.19 -18.56 15.68
N LYS A 162 3.00 -19.31 14.94
CA LYS A 162 2.58 -20.58 14.34
C LYS A 162 2.35 -21.69 15.38
N ASP A 163 3.17 -21.73 16.42
CA ASP A 163 3.12 -22.75 17.48
C ASP A 163 1.86 -22.62 18.35
N ASP A 164 1.33 -21.38 18.45
CA ASP A 164 0.10 -21.06 19.19
C ASP A 164 -1.21 -21.43 18.43
N GLU A 165 -1.14 -22.07 17.27
CA GLU A 165 -2.29 -22.40 16.41
C GLU A 165 -3.22 -21.18 16.16
N PRO A 166 -2.72 -20.10 15.55
CA PRO A 166 -3.36 -18.80 15.56
C PRO A 166 -4.69 -18.76 14.79
N ASP A 167 -5.63 -17.98 15.30
CA ASP A 167 -6.72 -17.44 14.51
C ASP A 167 -6.18 -16.32 13.60
N TRP A 168 -6.10 -16.60 12.30
CA TRP A 168 -5.52 -15.66 11.31
C TRP A 168 -6.33 -14.38 11.14
N GLU A 169 -7.61 -14.36 11.45
CA GLU A 169 -8.44 -13.15 11.48
C GLU A 169 -7.93 -12.22 12.59
N THR A 170 -7.74 -12.76 13.79
CA THR A 170 -7.21 -12.02 14.94
C THR A 170 -5.79 -11.52 14.70
N VAL A 171 -4.90 -12.37 14.16
CA VAL A 171 -3.52 -11.97 13.82
C VAL A 171 -3.52 -10.89 12.74
N GLY A 172 -4.38 -11.01 11.73
CA GLY A 172 -4.51 -10.01 10.69
C GLY A 172 -4.91 -8.65 11.26
N VAL A 173 -5.95 -8.60 12.08
CA VAL A 173 -6.40 -7.36 12.74
C VAL A 173 -5.27 -6.74 13.57
N ALA A 174 -4.54 -7.54 14.34
CA ALA A 174 -3.44 -7.09 15.19
C ALA A 174 -2.25 -6.50 14.39
N LEU A 175 -2.04 -6.98 13.16
CA LEU A 175 -1.00 -6.50 12.24
C LEU A 175 -1.50 -5.41 11.27
N GLY A 176 -2.77 -5.02 11.35
CA GLY A 176 -3.37 -4.13 10.37
C GLY A 176 -3.51 -4.77 8.97
N LEU A 177 -3.61 -6.10 8.87
CA LEU A 177 -3.66 -6.85 7.61
C LEU A 177 -4.95 -7.68 7.52
N ASP A 178 -5.28 -8.19 6.33
CA ASP A 178 -6.24 -9.29 6.21
C ASP A 178 -5.61 -10.64 6.61
N ALA A 179 -6.46 -11.63 6.94
CA ALA A 179 -6.04 -12.94 7.40
C ALA A 179 -5.09 -13.66 6.43
N GLU A 180 -5.31 -13.53 5.12
CA GLU A 180 -4.48 -14.16 4.11
C GLU A 180 -3.09 -13.51 4.01
N ARG A 181 -3.03 -12.17 4.09
CA ARG A 181 -1.77 -11.44 4.13
C ARG A 181 -0.98 -11.71 5.40
N ALA A 182 -1.63 -11.74 6.56
CA ALA A 182 -0.99 -12.11 7.82
C ALA A 182 -0.37 -13.50 7.76
N ARG A 183 -1.11 -14.47 7.21
CA ARG A 183 -0.62 -15.84 6.99
C ARG A 183 0.56 -15.88 6.00
N ARG A 184 0.49 -15.14 4.90
CA ARG A 184 1.59 -15.08 3.94
C ARG A 184 2.84 -14.42 4.53
N LEU A 185 2.69 -13.34 5.29
CA LEU A 185 3.79 -12.66 5.97
C LEU A 185 4.51 -13.61 6.94
N THR A 186 3.75 -14.29 7.80
CA THR A 186 4.29 -15.28 8.73
C THR A 186 5.01 -16.42 7.99
N SER A 187 4.40 -16.96 6.94
CA SER A 187 5.01 -18.00 6.12
C SER A 187 6.29 -17.52 5.43
N HIS A 188 6.33 -16.29 4.95
CA HIS A 188 7.50 -15.69 4.32
C HIS A 188 8.72 -15.72 5.27
N TYR A 189 8.53 -15.34 6.53
CA TYR A 189 9.63 -15.35 7.51
C TYR A 189 10.03 -16.74 7.98
N LEU A 190 9.14 -17.72 7.91
CA LEU A 190 9.48 -19.10 8.24
C LEU A 190 10.36 -19.79 7.19
N TRP A 191 10.16 -19.49 5.90
CA TRP A 191 10.73 -20.24 4.80
C TRP A 191 11.81 -19.52 3.99
N ARG A 192 12.05 -18.25 4.26
CA ARG A 192 13.14 -17.50 3.63
C ARG A 192 14.44 -17.84 4.35
N THR A 193 15.33 -18.54 3.66
CA THR A 193 16.73 -18.82 4.08
C THR A 193 17.66 -17.73 3.58
#